data_b58ea13336393d2e1b324a2bc822d0a4
#
_entry.id   b58ea13336393d2e1b324a2bc822d0a4
#
_cell.length_a   1.000
_cell.length_b   1.000
_cell.length_c   1.000
_cell.angle_alpha   90.00
_cell.angle_beta   90.00
_cell.angle_gamma   90.00
#
_symmetry.space_group_name_H-M   'P 1'
#
loop_
_entity.id
_entity.type
_entity.pdbx_description
1 polymer ?
#
loop_
_entity_poly.entity_id
_entity_poly.type
_entity_poly.pdbx_seq_one_letter_code
_entity_poly.pdbx_strand_id
1 'polypeptide(L)'
;MVNSRKLFDDSEAAHPIEPEEYIPVENIQGKLLLIGAEDDALWDTAKYIRRMEKRLAEKPHVCELETMVYAHGTHFVFPEGMLKIMLPVGSGLFVQLAFRAAKKYPKECRQTRIDIEKRMCRTLAEWKGEK
;
A
#
# COMPACT_ATOMS: atom_id res chain seq x y z
N MET A 1 1.65 20.45 1.17
CA MET A 1 1.38 19.08 1.67
C MET A 1 0.38 18.39 0.76
N VAL A 2 0.65 17.15 0.41
CA VAL A 2 -0.22 16.35 -0.45
C VAL A 2 -1.54 16.08 0.25
N ASN A 3 -2.65 16.29 -0.45
CA ASN A 3 -4.02 16.00 0.02
C ASN A 3 -4.96 15.91 -1.19
N SER A 4 -4.82 14.85 -1.99
CA SER A 4 -5.63 14.61 -3.20
C SER A 4 -6.66 13.49 -3.01
N ARG A 5 -6.67 12.81 -1.85
CA ARG A 5 -7.58 11.69 -1.56
C ARG A 5 -9.04 12.05 -1.85
N LYS A 6 -9.48 13.24 -1.38
CA LYS A 6 -10.84 13.71 -1.63
C LYS A 6 -11.18 13.83 -3.12
N LEU A 7 -10.22 14.25 -3.95
CA LEU A 7 -10.43 14.35 -5.40
C LEU A 7 -10.74 12.99 -6.03
N PHE A 8 -10.02 11.94 -5.62
CA PHE A 8 -10.27 10.58 -6.09
C PHE A 8 -11.60 10.02 -5.58
N ASP A 9 -11.91 10.26 -4.29
CA ASP A 9 -13.18 9.82 -3.71
C ASP A 9 -14.38 10.54 -4.37
N ASP A 10 -14.29 11.85 -4.61
CA ASP A 10 -15.32 12.62 -5.30
C ASP A 10 -15.47 12.16 -6.77
N SER A 11 -14.36 11.86 -7.45
CA SER A 11 -14.39 11.35 -8.83
C SER A 11 -15.07 9.99 -8.92
N GLU A 12 -14.74 9.08 -8.00
CA GLU A 12 -15.39 7.76 -7.95
C GLU A 12 -16.87 7.85 -7.58
N ALA A 13 -17.25 8.80 -6.72
CA ALA A 13 -18.65 9.03 -6.38
C ALA A 13 -19.45 9.60 -7.56
N ALA A 14 -18.83 10.47 -8.37
CA ALA A 14 -19.44 11.03 -9.57
C ALA A 14 -19.51 10.04 -10.74
N HIS A 15 -18.52 9.14 -10.82
CA HIS A 15 -18.39 8.13 -11.87
C HIS A 15 -18.13 6.76 -11.19
N PRO A 16 -19.20 6.07 -10.74
CA PRO A 16 -19.04 4.75 -10.12
C PRO A 16 -18.34 3.78 -11.06
N ILE A 17 -17.44 2.99 -10.49
CA ILE A 17 -16.66 2.00 -11.24
C ILE A 17 -17.57 0.89 -11.75
N GLU A 18 -17.56 0.66 -13.05
CA GLU A 18 -18.29 -0.44 -13.67
C GLU A 18 -17.62 -1.80 -13.39
N PRO A 19 -18.37 -2.91 -13.41
CA PRO A 19 -17.80 -4.23 -13.10
C PRO A 19 -16.59 -4.62 -13.94
N GLU A 20 -16.52 -4.18 -15.19
CA GLU A 20 -15.46 -4.48 -16.15
C GLU A 20 -14.18 -3.67 -15.89
N GLU A 21 -14.28 -2.57 -15.15
CA GLU A 21 -13.15 -1.69 -14.81
C GLU A 21 -12.38 -2.17 -13.57
N TYR A 22 -12.95 -3.15 -12.83
CA TYR A 22 -12.22 -3.72 -11.70
C TYR A 22 -11.08 -4.60 -12.15
N ILE A 23 -9.93 -4.45 -11.51
CA ILE A 23 -8.79 -5.35 -11.71
C ILE A 23 -9.22 -6.77 -11.30
N PRO A 24 -9.15 -7.75 -12.22
CA PRO A 24 -9.57 -9.12 -11.94
C PRO A 24 -8.51 -9.88 -11.14
N VAL A 25 -8.33 -9.49 -9.86
CA VAL A 25 -7.30 -10.06 -8.97
C VAL A 25 -7.47 -11.56 -8.72
N GLU A 26 -8.67 -12.09 -8.92
CA GLU A 26 -8.97 -13.52 -8.86
C GLU A 26 -8.23 -14.36 -9.92
N ASN A 27 -7.76 -13.72 -10.99
CA ASN A 27 -7.00 -14.39 -12.07
C ASN A 27 -5.50 -14.47 -11.75
N ILE A 28 -5.04 -13.84 -10.68
CA ILE A 28 -3.64 -13.89 -10.26
C ILE A 28 -3.32 -15.31 -9.75
N GLN A 29 -2.19 -15.85 -10.19
CA GLN A 29 -1.64 -17.12 -9.70
C GLN A 29 -0.42 -16.85 -8.82
N GLY A 30 -0.28 -17.60 -7.71
CA GLY A 30 0.81 -17.43 -6.75
C GLY A 30 0.48 -16.51 -5.59
N LYS A 31 1.46 -15.75 -5.09
CA LYS A 31 1.30 -14.90 -3.92
C LYS A 31 0.92 -13.48 -4.31
N LEU A 32 -0.05 -12.92 -3.60
CA LEU A 32 -0.50 -11.54 -3.72
C LEU A 32 -0.31 -10.84 -2.37
N LEU A 33 0.64 -9.93 -2.30
CA LEU A 33 0.90 -9.10 -1.11
C LEU A 33 0.41 -7.67 -1.38
N LEU A 34 -0.64 -7.25 -0.68
CA LEU A 34 -1.21 -5.92 -0.77
C LEU A 34 -0.77 -5.08 0.43
N ILE A 35 -0.22 -3.89 0.15
CA ILE A 35 0.31 -3.01 1.18
C ILE A 35 -0.31 -1.62 1.05
N GLY A 36 -0.78 -1.05 2.17
CA GLY A 36 -1.37 0.27 2.19
C GLY A 36 -1.36 0.91 3.58
N ALA A 37 -1.86 2.15 3.65
CA ALA A 37 -2.02 2.87 4.91
C ALA A 37 -3.36 3.60 4.98
N GLU A 38 -3.93 3.66 6.19
CA GLU A 38 -5.19 4.38 6.47
C GLU A 38 -5.04 5.89 6.29
N ASP A 39 -3.85 6.42 6.56
CA ASP A 39 -3.52 7.84 6.49
C ASP A 39 -2.91 8.26 5.14
N ASP A 40 -3.08 7.44 4.10
CA ASP A 40 -2.69 7.83 2.75
C ASP A 40 -3.52 9.02 2.28
N ALA A 41 -2.84 10.13 2.06
CA ALA A 41 -3.47 11.40 1.65
C ALA A 41 -3.46 11.61 0.14
N LEU A 42 -2.84 10.72 -0.64
CA LEU A 42 -2.83 10.77 -2.10
C LEU A 42 -4.10 10.12 -2.67
N TRP A 43 -4.36 8.87 -2.28
CA TRP A 43 -5.62 8.16 -2.50
C TRP A 43 -5.84 7.11 -1.39
N ASP A 44 -7.05 6.55 -1.27
CA ASP A 44 -7.40 5.61 -0.21
C ASP A 44 -6.89 4.19 -0.50
N THR A 45 -5.59 3.95 -0.27
CA THR A 45 -5.00 2.62 -0.49
C THR A 45 -5.67 1.53 0.36
N ALA A 46 -6.06 1.84 1.58
CA ALA A 46 -6.74 0.90 2.47
C ALA A 46 -8.12 0.49 1.91
N LYS A 47 -8.90 1.44 1.37
CA LYS A 47 -10.19 1.19 0.70
C LYS A 47 -10.02 0.25 -0.49
N TYR A 48 -9.00 0.48 -1.32
CA TYR A 48 -8.76 -0.36 -2.50
C TYR A 48 -8.29 -1.77 -2.12
N ILE A 49 -7.49 -1.92 -1.07
CA ILE A 49 -7.11 -3.23 -0.54
C ILE A 49 -8.36 -3.99 -0.07
N ARG A 50 -9.22 -3.38 0.74
CA ARG A 50 -10.47 -4.02 1.22
C ARG A 50 -11.40 -4.41 0.06
N ARG A 51 -11.42 -3.63 -1.02
CA ARG A 51 -12.17 -3.97 -2.24
C ARG A 51 -11.63 -5.24 -2.90
N MET A 52 -10.30 -5.37 -2.99
CA MET A 52 -9.67 -6.57 -3.54
C MET A 52 -9.87 -7.80 -2.64
N GLU A 53 -9.74 -7.64 -1.32
CA GLU A 53 -10.07 -8.69 -0.34
C GLU A 53 -11.49 -9.19 -0.49
N LYS A 54 -12.46 -8.27 -0.57
CA LYS A 54 -13.87 -8.60 -0.77
C LYS A 54 -14.08 -9.37 -2.08
N ARG A 55 -13.48 -8.90 -3.18
CA ARG A 55 -13.58 -9.57 -4.48
C ARG A 55 -13.05 -11.01 -4.44
N LEU A 56 -11.91 -11.24 -3.79
CA LEU A 56 -11.35 -12.58 -3.62
C LEU A 56 -12.21 -13.45 -2.71
N ALA A 57 -12.82 -12.89 -1.66
CA ALA A 57 -13.74 -13.64 -0.81
C ALA A 57 -15.02 -14.11 -1.56
N GLU A 58 -15.42 -13.38 -2.60
CA GLU A 58 -16.64 -13.65 -3.37
C GLU A 58 -16.40 -14.50 -4.64
N LYS A 59 -15.16 -14.62 -5.09
CA LYS A 59 -14.81 -15.31 -6.35
C LYS A 59 -13.84 -16.46 -6.15
N PRO A 60 -13.99 -17.56 -6.90
CA PRO A 60 -12.99 -18.62 -6.91
C PRO A 60 -11.63 -18.08 -7.34
N HIS A 61 -10.58 -18.41 -6.60
CA HIS A 61 -9.20 -18.00 -6.91
C HIS A 61 -8.21 -19.06 -6.38
N VAL A 62 -6.97 -18.99 -6.88
CA VAL A 62 -5.87 -19.86 -6.46
C VAL A 62 -4.72 -19.07 -5.84
N CYS A 63 -4.77 -17.73 -5.84
CA CYS A 63 -3.74 -16.90 -5.25
C CYS A 63 -3.76 -16.97 -3.72
N GLU A 64 -2.57 -16.94 -3.12
CA GLU A 64 -2.39 -16.76 -1.69
C GLU A 64 -2.39 -15.26 -1.38
N LEU A 65 -3.44 -14.77 -0.72
CA LEU A 65 -3.56 -13.37 -0.36
C LEU A 65 -2.94 -13.10 1.01
N GLU A 66 -2.12 -12.05 1.06
CA GLU A 66 -1.71 -11.40 2.29
C GLU A 66 -1.90 -9.89 2.18
N THR A 67 -2.39 -9.27 3.26
CA THR A 67 -2.59 -7.83 3.32
C THR A 67 -1.87 -7.22 4.51
N MET A 68 -1.29 -6.03 4.31
CA MET A 68 -0.62 -5.23 5.33
C MET A 68 -1.17 -3.80 5.26
N VAL A 69 -2.15 -3.49 6.11
CA VAL A 69 -2.73 -2.15 6.22
C VAL A 69 -2.29 -1.51 7.52
N TYR A 70 -1.58 -0.41 7.41
CA TYR A 70 -1.02 0.32 8.55
C TYR A 70 -1.83 1.56 8.91
N ALA A 71 -1.93 1.86 10.19
CA ALA A 71 -2.55 3.11 10.64
C ALA A 71 -1.75 4.33 10.15
N HIS A 72 -0.41 4.23 10.16
CA HIS A 72 0.50 5.31 9.78
C HIS A 72 1.57 4.82 8.80
N GLY A 73 1.52 5.28 7.58
CA GLY A 73 2.46 4.93 6.52
C GLY A 73 2.53 5.98 5.43
N THR A 74 1.48 6.80 5.32
CA THR A 74 1.26 7.74 4.21
C THR A 74 1.16 7.00 2.86
N HIS A 75 1.39 7.70 1.76
CA HIS A 75 1.52 7.08 0.44
C HIS A 75 2.87 6.37 0.25
N PHE A 76 3.85 6.62 1.13
CA PHE A 76 5.19 6.02 1.05
C PHE A 76 5.28 4.69 1.83
N VAL A 77 4.37 3.76 1.48
CA VAL A 77 4.29 2.40 2.04
C VAL A 77 5.19 1.42 1.28
N PHE A 78 6.47 1.71 1.18
CA PHE A 78 7.45 0.84 0.56
C PHE A 78 8.71 0.66 1.44
N PRO A 79 9.62 -0.26 1.08
CA PRO A 79 10.81 -0.56 1.88
C PRO A 79 11.63 0.67 2.27
N GLU A 80 12.10 0.71 3.51
CA GLU A 80 12.94 1.81 4.01
C GLU A 80 14.24 1.93 3.20
N GLY A 81 14.84 0.80 2.79
CA GLY A 81 16.02 0.79 1.93
C GLY A 81 15.73 1.37 0.55
N MET A 82 14.57 1.08 -0.03
CA MET A 82 14.16 1.65 -1.31
C MET A 82 14.00 3.17 -1.23
N LEU A 83 13.40 3.69 -0.16
CA LEU A 83 13.28 5.13 0.07
C LEU A 83 14.64 5.81 0.13
N LYS A 84 15.63 5.19 0.79
CA LYS A 84 17.00 5.71 0.88
C LYS A 84 17.73 5.70 -0.46
N ILE A 85 17.44 4.73 -1.32
CA ILE A 85 18.00 4.70 -2.68
C ILE A 85 17.39 5.81 -3.56
N MET A 86 16.08 5.99 -3.47
CA MET A 86 15.38 7.02 -4.26
C MET A 86 15.70 8.44 -3.79
N LEU A 87 15.87 8.64 -2.49
CA LEU A 87 16.13 9.91 -1.82
C LEU A 87 17.30 9.75 -0.84
N PRO A 88 18.55 9.67 -1.32
CA PRO A 88 19.71 9.34 -0.48
C PRO A 88 19.98 10.37 0.60
N VAL A 89 19.59 11.64 0.37
CA VAL A 89 19.77 12.71 1.35
C VAL A 89 18.40 13.26 1.76
N GLY A 90 18.13 13.28 3.06
CA GLY A 90 16.91 13.90 3.59
C GLY A 90 15.62 13.13 3.33
N SER A 91 15.68 11.84 3.02
CA SER A 91 14.50 11.02 2.71
C SER A 91 13.39 11.13 3.77
N GLY A 92 13.73 11.04 5.05
CA GLY A 92 12.77 11.19 6.14
C GLY A 92 12.17 12.59 6.22
N LEU A 93 12.96 13.62 5.99
CA LEU A 93 12.52 15.03 5.97
C LEU A 93 11.59 15.28 4.78
N PHE A 94 11.94 14.76 3.60
CA PHE A 94 11.09 14.89 2.41
C PHE A 94 9.69 14.32 2.66
N VAL A 95 9.59 13.10 3.21
CA VAL A 95 8.29 12.48 3.50
C VAL A 95 7.50 13.31 4.52
N GLN A 96 8.16 13.88 5.55
CA GLN A 96 7.51 14.74 6.53
C GLN A 96 7.03 16.08 5.93
N LEU A 97 7.76 16.63 4.96
CA LEU A 97 7.33 17.84 4.25
C LEU A 97 6.17 17.57 3.30
N ALA A 98 6.17 16.40 2.65
CA ALA A 98 5.13 16.01 1.71
C ALA A 98 3.82 15.63 2.40
N PHE A 99 3.87 14.94 3.54
CA PHE A 99 2.70 14.35 4.19
C PHE A 99 2.54 14.79 5.64
N ARG A 100 1.35 15.31 5.99
CA ARG A 100 1.02 15.74 7.34
C ARG A 100 1.13 14.59 8.36
N ALA A 101 0.70 13.39 7.98
CA ALA A 101 0.76 12.22 8.83
C ALA A 101 2.21 11.83 9.16
N ALA A 102 3.13 11.86 8.19
CA ALA A 102 4.54 11.60 8.44
C ALA A 102 5.20 12.65 9.34
N LYS A 103 4.75 13.91 9.29
CA LYS A 103 5.18 14.94 10.23
C LYS A 103 4.68 14.69 11.65
N LYS A 104 3.44 14.20 11.78
CA LYS A 104 2.81 13.93 13.09
C LYS A 104 3.28 12.60 13.71
N TYR A 105 3.51 11.59 12.89
CA TYR A 105 3.86 10.22 13.29
C TYR A 105 5.14 9.72 12.59
N PRO A 106 6.28 10.44 12.74
CA PRO A 106 7.49 10.13 11.96
C PRO A 106 8.13 8.78 12.30
N LYS A 107 8.03 8.35 13.56
CA LYS A 107 8.56 7.07 14.04
C LYS A 107 7.72 5.92 13.53
N GLU A 108 6.41 6.04 13.62
CA GLU A 108 5.43 5.06 13.18
C GLU A 108 5.53 4.84 11.66
N CYS A 109 5.55 5.90 10.87
CA CYS A 109 5.73 5.82 9.42
C CYS A 109 7.07 5.18 9.03
N ARG A 110 8.15 5.45 9.77
CA ARG A 110 9.42 4.78 9.54
C ARG A 110 9.36 3.31 9.92
N GLN A 111 8.72 2.96 11.05
CA GLN A 111 8.56 1.57 11.47
C GLN A 111 7.74 0.78 10.45
N THR A 112 6.68 1.37 9.90
CA THR A 112 5.90 0.81 8.79
C THR A 112 6.80 0.41 7.62
N ARG A 113 7.68 1.31 7.16
CA ARG A 113 8.59 1.02 6.04
C ARG A 113 9.60 -0.09 6.35
N ILE A 114 10.12 -0.14 7.58
CA ILE A 114 11.03 -1.22 8.05
C ILE A 114 10.30 -2.56 8.06
N ASP A 115 9.06 -2.57 8.50
CA ASP A 115 8.22 -3.77 8.57
C ASP A 115 7.91 -4.31 7.16
N ILE A 116 7.56 -3.41 6.25
CA ILE A 116 7.33 -3.72 4.84
C ILE A 116 8.60 -4.32 4.22
N GLU A 117 9.77 -3.72 4.46
CA GLU A 117 11.05 -4.23 3.95
C GLU A 117 11.30 -5.67 4.41
N LYS A 118 11.14 -5.94 5.69
CA LYS A 118 11.31 -7.30 6.26
C LYS A 118 10.33 -8.29 5.63
N ARG A 119 9.07 -7.88 5.48
CA ARG A 119 8.04 -8.76 4.94
C ARG A 119 8.25 -9.05 3.45
N MET A 120 8.56 -8.03 2.65
CA MET A 120 8.88 -8.20 1.24
C MET A 120 10.10 -9.09 1.02
N CYS A 121 11.18 -8.88 1.78
CA CYS A 121 12.36 -9.74 1.71
C CYS A 121 12.01 -11.20 2.02
N ARG A 122 11.20 -11.45 3.06
CA ARG A 122 10.75 -12.79 3.42
C ARG A 122 9.92 -13.43 2.31
N THR A 123 8.92 -12.71 1.79
CA THR A 123 8.05 -13.20 0.71
C THR A 123 8.86 -13.57 -0.54
N LEU A 124 9.86 -12.75 -0.90
CA LEU A 124 10.73 -13.01 -2.04
C LEU A 124 11.66 -14.22 -1.80
N ALA A 125 12.19 -14.38 -0.58
CA ALA A 125 13.01 -15.55 -0.23
C ALA A 125 12.18 -16.84 -0.27
N GLU A 126 10.98 -16.84 0.30
CA GLU A 126 10.04 -17.96 0.24
C GLU A 126 9.68 -18.31 -1.21
N TRP A 127 9.48 -17.31 -2.05
CA TRP A 127 9.14 -17.52 -3.47
C TRP A 127 10.30 -18.16 -4.25
N LYS A 128 11.54 -17.82 -3.93
CA LYS A 128 12.74 -18.46 -4.52
C LYS A 128 13.00 -19.86 -3.97
N GLY A 129 12.28 -20.32 -2.96
CA GLY A 129 12.54 -21.59 -2.27
C GLY A 129 13.74 -21.54 -1.33
N GLU A 130 14.22 -20.34 -0.97
CA GLU A 130 15.25 -20.14 0.06
C GLU A 130 14.60 -20.33 1.46
N LYS A 131 15.06 -21.35 2.20
CA LYS A 131 14.61 -21.62 3.56
C LYS A 131 15.40 -20.85 4.58
#